data_4ae23c53e9050dc96f596d19249fb16a
#
_entry.id   4ae23c53e9050dc96f596d19249fb16a
#
_cell.length_a   1.000
_cell.length_b   1.000
_cell.length_c   1.000
_cell.angle_alpha   90.00
_cell.angle_beta   90.00
_cell.angle_gamma   90.00
#
_symmetry.space_group_name_H-M   'P 1'
#
loop_
_entity.id
_entity.type
_entity.pdbx_description
1 polymer ?
#
loop_
_entity_poly.entity_id
_entity_poly.type
_entity_poly.pdbx_seq_one_letter_code
_entity_poly.pdbx_strand_id
1 'polypeptide(L)'
;MIDDEKIIEMFFGRSEQGIRELDIKYGKVCHNLSYHIVGSRQDAEECVNDAYLGAWNAIPPARPNPLLSYLVKIVRNISLKIYWRKEAAKRSSHYTIALEEIEACVAAPNTVEAEIEAKELARIIEAFLDTLTTENRVIFMRRYWFSDSYKDIAEFMGLSEKNISVRLTRIREKMKQYLIEREVFV
;
A
#
# COMPACT_ATOMS: atom_id res chain seq x y z
N MET A 1 15.12 -13.80 -15.19
CA MET A 1 14.25 -12.64 -14.89
C MET A 1 15.14 -11.41 -14.86
N ILE A 2 14.76 -10.33 -15.52
CA ILE A 2 15.60 -9.12 -15.60
C ILE A 2 15.73 -8.44 -14.23
N ASP A 3 16.87 -7.80 -13.97
CA ASP A 3 17.12 -7.09 -12.72
C ASP A 3 16.35 -5.74 -12.65
N ASP A 4 15.95 -5.31 -11.45
CA ASP A 4 15.23 -4.04 -11.24
C ASP A 4 16.02 -2.85 -11.74
N GLU A 5 17.34 -2.88 -11.54
CA GLU A 5 18.22 -1.80 -11.96
C GLU A 5 18.22 -1.62 -13.48
N LYS A 6 18.20 -2.74 -14.23
CA LYS A 6 18.09 -2.70 -15.69
C LYS A 6 16.75 -2.14 -16.16
N ILE A 7 15.67 -2.48 -15.47
CA ILE A 7 14.34 -1.91 -15.76
C ILE A 7 14.38 -0.39 -15.54
N ILE A 8 14.95 0.06 -14.42
CA ILE A 8 15.09 1.48 -14.09
C ILE A 8 15.93 2.20 -15.16
N GLU A 9 17.06 1.61 -15.60
CA GLU A 9 17.87 2.20 -16.67
C GLU A 9 17.11 2.32 -17.99
N MET A 10 16.25 1.36 -18.33
CA MET A 10 15.37 1.47 -19.51
C MET A 10 14.40 2.66 -19.37
N PHE A 11 13.85 2.91 -18.18
CA PHE A 11 13.03 4.10 -17.91
C PHE A 11 13.83 5.39 -18.05
N PHE A 12 15.07 5.42 -17.55
CA PHE A 12 15.98 6.56 -17.74
C PHE A 12 16.27 6.82 -19.22
N GLY A 13 16.46 5.76 -20.01
CA GLY A 13 16.64 5.82 -21.46
C GLY A 13 15.35 6.06 -22.25
N ARG A 14 14.20 6.26 -21.57
CA ARG A 14 12.88 6.41 -22.21
C ARG A 14 12.55 5.29 -23.19
N SER A 15 12.98 4.06 -22.88
CA SER A 15 12.67 2.87 -23.65
C SER A 15 11.37 2.24 -23.20
N GLU A 16 10.39 2.16 -24.10
CA GLU A 16 9.10 1.48 -23.83
C GLU A 16 9.27 0.01 -23.44
N GLN A 17 10.41 -0.60 -23.79
CA GLN A 17 10.76 -1.96 -23.38
C GLN A 17 10.78 -2.06 -21.84
N GLY A 18 11.14 -0.99 -21.11
CA GLY A 18 11.11 -0.95 -19.65
C GLY A 18 9.70 -1.21 -19.07
N ILE A 19 8.66 -0.69 -19.70
CA ILE A 19 7.27 -0.93 -19.28
C ILE A 19 6.89 -2.40 -19.48
N ARG A 20 7.31 -2.99 -20.61
CA ARG A 20 7.04 -4.41 -20.90
C ARG A 20 7.75 -5.33 -19.90
N GLU A 21 9.01 -5.05 -19.60
CA GLU A 21 9.78 -5.83 -18.62
C GLU A 21 9.20 -5.67 -17.19
N LEU A 22 8.71 -4.48 -16.85
CA LEU A 22 8.03 -4.21 -15.60
C LEU A 22 6.75 -5.06 -15.48
N ASP A 23 5.94 -5.10 -16.55
CA ASP A 23 4.71 -5.89 -16.59
C ASP A 23 4.98 -7.40 -16.54
N ILE A 24 5.95 -7.90 -17.30
CA ILE A 24 6.37 -9.31 -17.27
C ILE A 24 6.79 -9.71 -15.85
N LYS A 25 7.52 -8.85 -15.15
CA LYS A 25 8.07 -9.15 -13.83
C LYS A 25 7.05 -9.02 -12.71
N TYR A 26 6.24 -7.95 -12.72
CA TYR A 26 5.40 -7.55 -11.60
C TYR A 26 3.90 -7.42 -11.93
N GLY A 27 3.52 -7.56 -13.19
CA GLY A 27 2.15 -7.35 -13.65
C GLY A 27 1.15 -8.21 -12.90
N LYS A 28 1.45 -9.50 -12.70
CA LYS A 28 0.57 -10.42 -11.96
C LYS A 28 0.26 -9.92 -10.53
N VAL A 29 1.29 -9.44 -9.82
CA VAL A 29 1.15 -8.92 -8.46
C VAL A 29 0.32 -7.63 -8.48
N CYS A 30 0.62 -6.71 -9.41
CA CYS A 30 -0.08 -5.44 -9.56
C CYS A 30 -1.55 -5.63 -9.90
N HIS A 31 -1.87 -6.51 -10.85
CA HIS A 31 -3.25 -6.80 -11.25
C HIS A 31 -4.04 -7.47 -10.12
N ASN A 32 -3.45 -8.43 -9.42
CA ASN A 32 -4.10 -9.08 -8.28
C ASN A 32 -4.39 -8.06 -7.16
N LEU A 33 -3.40 -7.25 -6.78
CA LEU A 33 -3.58 -6.21 -5.77
C LEU A 33 -4.71 -5.26 -6.17
N SER A 34 -4.67 -4.72 -7.38
CA SER A 34 -5.69 -3.79 -7.85
C SER A 34 -7.07 -4.44 -7.88
N TYR A 35 -7.16 -5.69 -8.38
CA TYR A 35 -8.43 -6.42 -8.44
C TYR A 35 -9.05 -6.63 -7.05
N HIS A 36 -8.25 -6.99 -6.05
CA HIS A 36 -8.74 -7.13 -4.67
C HIS A 36 -9.29 -5.82 -4.10
N ILE A 37 -8.76 -4.67 -4.54
CA ILE A 37 -9.24 -3.35 -4.09
C ILE A 37 -10.52 -2.93 -4.83
N VAL A 38 -10.51 -2.99 -6.16
CA VAL A 38 -11.60 -2.41 -6.96
C VAL A 38 -12.71 -3.39 -7.29
N GLY A 39 -12.49 -4.70 -7.16
CA GLY A 39 -13.46 -5.77 -7.40
C GLY A 39 -13.85 -5.98 -8.87
N SER A 40 -13.18 -5.30 -9.80
CA SER A 40 -13.46 -5.34 -11.25
C SER A 40 -12.16 -5.52 -12.03
N ARG A 41 -12.12 -6.52 -12.94
CA ARG A 41 -10.93 -6.75 -13.77
C ARG A 41 -10.60 -5.57 -14.66
N GLN A 42 -11.62 -4.93 -15.25
CA GLN A 42 -11.44 -3.77 -16.11
C GLN A 42 -10.86 -2.58 -15.36
N ASP A 43 -11.41 -2.25 -14.17
CA ASP A 43 -10.87 -1.18 -13.34
C ASP A 43 -9.46 -1.50 -12.84
N ALA A 44 -9.18 -2.77 -12.53
CA ALA A 44 -7.85 -3.19 -12.11
C ALA A 44 -6.81 -3.00 -13.22
N GLU A 45 -7.16 -3.33 -14.45
CA GLU A 45 -6.31 -3.10 -15.62
C GLU A 45 -6.05 -1.60 -15.84
N GLU A 46 -7.09 -0.77 -15.75
CA GLU A 46 -6.95 0.70 -15.82
C GLU A 46 -6.01 1.23 -14.73
N CYS A 47 -6.20 0.80 -13.47
CA CYS A 47 -5.33 1.19 -12.36
C CYS A 47 -3.87 0.81 -12.58
N VAL A 48 -3.59 -0.38 -13.11
CA VAL A 48 -2.23 -0.86 -13.35
C VAL A 48 -1.60 -0.09 -14.50
N ASN A 49 -2.32 0.16 -15.58
CA ASN A 49 -1.85 0.97 -16.71
C ASN A 49 -1.53 2.41 -16.26
N ASP A 50 -2.41 3.02 -15.45
CA ASP A 50 -2.15 4.34 -14.86
C ASP A 50 -0.92 4.34 -13.94
N ALA A 51 -0.70 3.25 -13.20
CA ALA A 51 0.47 3.11 -12.35
C ALA A 51 1.77 3.00 -13.16
N TYR A 52 1.76 2.30 -14.30
CA TYR A 52 2.90 2.24 -15.21
C TYR A 52 3.20 3.60 -15.82
N LEU A 53 2.17 4.34 -16.21
CA LEU A 53 2.33 5.71 -16.68
C LEU A 53 2.86 6.62 -15.58
N GLY A 54 2.38 6.47 -14.35
CA GLY A 54 2.90 7.19 -13.18
C GLY A 54 4.37 6.90 -12.91
N ALA A 55 4.79 5.64 -12.98
CA ALA A 55 6.18 5.25 -12.87
C ALA A 55 7.03 5.81 -14.03
N TRP A 56 6.53 5.74 -15.27
CA TRP A 56 7.16 6.31 -16.45
C TRP A 56 7.44 7.81 -16.30
N ASN A 57 6.49 8.55 -15.76
CA ASN A 57 6.63 9.99 -15.58
C ASN A 57 7.56 10.36 -14.41
N ALA A 58 7.65 9.52 -13.39
CA ALA A 58 8.44 9.78 -12.19
C ALA A 58 9.90 9.29 -12.32
N ILE A 59 10.18 8.34 -13.19
CA ILE A 59 11.51 7.80 -13.46
C ILE A 59 11.97 8.26 -14.87
N PRO A 60 12.98 9.12 -15.04
CA PRO A 60 13.72 9.85 -14.03
C PRO A 60 12.92 11.02 -13.41
N PRO A 61 13.37 11.67 -12.33
CA PRO A 61 14.67 11.47 -11.65
C PRO A 61 14.67 10.40 -10.56
N ALA A 62 13.50 9.86 -10.17
CA ALA A 62 13.41 8.86 -9.12
C ALA A 62 14.20 7.57 -9.46
N ARG A 63 14.89 7.01 -8.44
CA ARG A 63 15.54 5.69 -8.51
C ARG A 63 15.00 4.82 -7.37
N PRO A 64 13.82 4.23 -7.55
CA PRO A 64 13.19 3.45 -6.48
C PRO A 64 13.95 2.15 -6.19
N ASN A 65 14.15 1.87 -4.89
CA ASN A 65 14.72 0.62 -4.42
C ASN A 65 14.03 0.21 -3.10
N PRO A 66 13.29 -0.91 -3.03
CA PRO A 66 12.95 -1.83 -4.13
C PRO A 66 11.92 -1.27 -5.14
N LEU A 67 12.08 -1.63 -6.42
CA LEU A 67 11.18 -1.21 -7.49
C LEU A 67 9.74 -1.73 -7.27
N LEU A 68 9.60 -2.99 -6.83
CA LEU A 68 8.29 -3.58 -6.53
C LEU A 68 7.52 -2.77 -5.49
N SER A 69 8.13 -2.41 -4.37
CA SER A 69 7.47 -1.65 -3.30
C SER A 69 7.00 -0.28 -3.78
N TYR A 70 7.79 0.36 -4.64
CA TYR A 70 7.42 1.64 -5.26
C TYR A 70 6.20 1.48 -6.18
N LEU A 71 6.21 0.46 -7.04
CA LEU A 71 5.12 0.18 -7.96
C LEU A 71 3.82 -0.19 -7.25
N VAL A 72 3.90 -1.10 -6.28
CA VAL A 72 2.76 -1.52 -5.44
C VAL A 72 2.12 -0.32 -4.73
N LYS A 73 2.92 0.62 -4.23
CA LYS A 73 2.41 1.86 -3.63
C LYS A 73 1.60 2.68 -4.62
N ILE A 74 2.08 2.84 -5.86
CA ILE A 74 1.38 3.59 -6.90
C ILE A 74 0.06 2.89 -7.27
N VAL A 75 0.12 1.60 -7.60
CA VAL A 75 -1.06 0.78 -7.94
C VAL A 75 -2.12 0.88 -6.86
N ARG A 76 -1.72 0.66 -5.60
CA ARG A 76 -2.63 0.72 -4.47
C ARG A 76 -3.30 2.08 -4.33
N ASN A 77 -2.55 3.17 -4.44
CA ASN A 77 -3.08 4.52 -4.29
C ASN A 77 -4.09 4.86 -5.39
N ILE A 78 -3.83 4.44 -6.64
CA ILE A 78 -4.74 4.63 -7.77
C ILE A 78 -6.01 3.78 -7.56
N SER A 79 -5.86 2.52 -7.21
CA SER A 79 -6.96 1.59 -6.97
C SER A 79 -7.88 2.07 -5.86
N LEU A 80 -7.31 2.52 -4.73
CA LEU A 80 -8.06 3.10 -3.62
C LEU A 80 -8.81 4.36 -4.04
N LYS A 81 -8.20 5.24 -4.83
CA LYS A 81 -8.87 6.45 -5.35
C LYS A 81 -10.10 6.10 -6.19
N ILE A 82 -10.00 5.08 -7.05
CA ILE A 82 -11.13 4.59 -7.85
C ILE A 82 -12.19 3.96 -6.95
N TYR A 83 -11.78 3.10 -6.03
CA TYR A 83 -12.65 2.48 -5.04
C TYR A 83 -13.48 3.52 -4.27
N TRP A 84 -12.81 4.54 -3.68
CA TRP A 84 -13.49 5.59 -2.92
C TRP A 84 -14.44 6.43 -3.77
N ARG A 85 -14.07 6.72 -5.01
CA ARG A 85 -14.97 7.42 -5.93
C ARG A 85 -16.25 6.62 -6.20
N LYS A 86 -16.17 5.28 -6.27
CA LYS A 86 -17.32 4.40 -6.44
C LYS A 86 -18.11 4.20 -5.16
N GLU A 87 -17.43 4.11 -4.02
CA GLU A 87 -18.03 3.87 -2.69
C GLU A 87 -18.55 5.15 -2.01
N ALA A 88 -18.23 6.34 -2.48
CA ALA A 88 -18.87 7.58 -2.03
C ALA A 88 -20.41 7.53 -2.18
N ALA A 89 -20.91 6.58 -2.98
CA ALA A 89 -22.33 6.26 -3.14
C ALA A 89 -22.84 5.14 -2.19
N LYS A 90 -21.96 4.37 -1.50
CA LYS A 90 -22.37 3.24 -0.65
C LYS A 90 -21.53 3.17 0.64
N ARG A 91 -22.10 3.58 1.77
CA ARG A 91 -21.45 3.44 3.09
C ARG A 91 -21.53 2.01 3.59
N SER A 92 -20.44 1.27 3.63
CA SER A 92 -20.27 0.09 4.51
C SER A 92 -18.82 -0.41 4.54
N SER A 93 -18.29 -0.66 5.75
CA SER A 93 -17.21 -1.59 6.12
C SER A 93 -15.84 -1.46 5.39
N HIS A 94 -15.15 -0.33 5.60
CA HIS A 94 -13.81 -0.09 5.00
C HIS A 94 -12.66 -0.86 5.66
N TYR A 95 -12.90 -1.47 6.81
CA TYR A 95 -11.87 -2.06 7.66
C TYR A 95 -11.43 -3.46 7.19
N THR A 96 -12.39 -4.27 6.75
CA THR A 96 -12.14 -5.64 6.30
C THR A 96 -11.29 -5.70 5.02
N ILE A 97 -11.55 -4.78 4.09
CA ILE A 97 -10.83 -4.72 2.80
C ILE A 97 -9.36 -4.34 3.01
N ALA A 98 -9.08 -3.46 3.97
CA ALA A 98 -7.73 -3.03 4.29
C ALA A 98 -6.83 -4.19 4.76
N LEU A 99 -7.38 -5.14 5.48
CA LEU A 99 -6.66 -6.29 6.01
C LEU A 99 -6.40 -7.37 4.96
N GLU A 100 -7.41 -7.67 4.13
CA GLU A 100 -7.26 -8.61 3.01
C GLU A 100 -6.17 -8.17 2.03
N GLU A 101 -5.94 -6.85 1.90
CA GLU A 101 -4.89 -6.32 1.03
C GLU A 101 -3.50 -6.38 1.66
N ILE A 102 -3.36 -6.16 2.98
CA ILE A 102 -2.09 -6.40 3.68
C ILE A 102 -1.74 -7.88 3.53
N GLU A 103 -2.70 -8.76 3.70
CA GLU A 103 -2.54 -10.19 3.51
C GLU A 103 -2.09 -10.54 2.08
N ALA A 104 -2.69 -9.91 1.06
CA ALA A 104 -2.31 -10.11 -0.34
C ALA A 104 -0.94 -9.52 -0.71
N CYS A 105 -0.51 -8.46 -0.04
CA CYS A 105 0.81 -7.83 -0.26
C CYS A 105 1.93 -8.54 0.50
N VAL A 106 1.62 -9.14 1.65
CA VAL A 106 2.56 -9.90 2.48
C VAL A 106 2.66 -11.36 2.01
N ALA A 107 1.61 -11.90 1.39
CA ALA A 107 1.55 -13.26 0.85
C ALA A 107 2.37 -13.43 -0.44
N ALA A 108 3.61 -12.94 -0.48
CA ALA A 108 4.58 -13.27 -1.50
C ALA A 108 5.78 -14.11 -0.99
N PRO A 109 5.64 -15.02 -0.04
CA PRO A 109 6.56 -16.12 0.14
C PRO A 109 5.94 -17.44 -0.31
N ASN A 110 6.73 -18.20 -1.02
CA ASN A 110 6.36 -19.48 -1.62
C ASN A 110 6.28 -20.66 -0.62
N THR A 111 5.95 -20.44 0.65
CA THR A 111 5.81 -21.50 1.65
C THR A 111 4.54 -21.35 2.48
N VAL A 112 3.93 -22.47 2.84
CA VAL A 112 2.72 -22.52 3.67
C VAL A 112 2.95 -21.91 5.05
N GLU A 113 4.16 -22.08 5.62
CA GLU A 113 4.55 -21.52 6.90
C GLU A 113 4.51 -19.99 6.88
N ALA A 114 5.02 -19.37 5.82
CA ALA A 114 5.05 -17.91 5.69
C ALA A 114 3.65 -17.31 5.46
N GLU A 115 2.73 -18.05 4.82
CA GLU A 115 1.31 -17.63 4.75
C GLU A 115 0.62 -17.66 6.12
N ILE A 116 0.94 -18.63 6.97
CA ILE A 116 0.40 -18.73 8.33
C ILE A 116 0.94 -17.58 9.19
N GLU A 117 2.24 -17.31 9.12
CA GLU A 117 2.87 -16.20 9.83
C GLU A 117 2.31 -14.84 9.41
N ALA A 118 2.07 -14.64 8.10
CA ALA A 118 1.49 -13.41 7.58
C ALA A 118 0.05 -13.19 8.07
N LYS A 119 -0.77 -14.25 8.10
CA LYS A 119 -2.14 -14.21 8.63
C LYS A 119 -2.18 -13.90 10.11
N GLU A 120 -1.28 -14.49 10.87
CA GLU A 120 -1.19 -14.23 12.31
C GLU A 120 -0.74 -12.79 12.59
N LEU A 121 0.27 -12.29 11.87
CA LEU A 121 0.70 -10.90 11.96
C LEU A 121 -0.43 -9.92 11.60
N ALA A 122 -1.21 -10.22 10.55
CA ALA A 122 -2.36 -9.41 10.16
C ALA A 122 -3.40 -9.32 11.28
N ARG A 123 -3.72 -10.45 11.94
CA ARG A 123 -4.64 -10.49 13.09
C ARG A 123 -4.12 -9.69 14.28
N ILE A 124 -2.83 -9.77 14.55
CA ILE A 124 -2.20 -9.01 15.65
C ILE A 124 -2.26 -7.50 15.37
N ILE A 125 -2.00 -7.09 14.13
CA ILE A 125 -2.12 -5.69 13.71
C ILE A 125 -3.58 -5.20 13.81
N GLU A 126 -4.54 -6.01 13.38
CA GLU A 126 -5.97 -5.72 13.51
C GLU A 126 -6.37 -5.48 14.96
N ALA A 127 -6.03 -6.43 15.83
CA ALA A 127 -6.31 -6.32 17.25
C ALA A 127 -5.64 -5.08 17.88
N PHE A 128 -4.44 -4.71 17.45
CA PHE A 128 -3.81 -3.44 17.86
C PHE A 128 -4.64 -2.23 17.41
N LEU A 129 -5.07 -2.19 16.15
CA LEU A 129 -5.85 -1.07 15.61
C LEU A 129 -7.16 -0.90 16.35
N ASP A 130 -7.76 -1.98 16.86
CA ASP A 130 -8.97 -1.93 17.69
C ASP A 130 -8.74 -1.31 19.07
N THR A 131 -7.51 -1.31 19.57
CA THR A 131 -7.16 -0.61 20.82
C THR A 131 -7.06 0.91 20.65
N LEU A 132 -6.97 1.41 19.43
CA LEU A 132 -6.86 2.84 19.15
C LEU A 132 -8.22 3.53 19.20
N THR A 133 -8.21 4.82 19.56
CA THR A 133 -9.40 5.67 19.35
C THR A 133 -9.69 5.77 17.84
N THR A 134 -10.96 6.00 17.50
CA THR A 134 -11.40 6.15 16.10
C THR A 134 -10.57 7.16 15.33
N GLU A 135 -10.27 8.34 15.92
CA GLU A 135 -9.44 9.36 15.30
C GLU A 135 -8.01 8.85 15.00
N ASN A 136 -7.37 8.21 15.99
CA ASN A 136 -6.01 7.70 15.84
C ASN A 136 -5.94 6.55 14.84
N ARG A 137 -6.98 5.71 14.79
CA ARG A 137 -7.12 4.67 13.77
C ARG A 137 -7.22 5.28 12.37
N VAL A 138 -8.05 6.29 12.18
CA VAL A 138 -8.18 7.02 10.90
C VAL A 138 -6.84 7.64 10.50
N ILE A 139 -6.14 8.33 11.41
CA ILE A 139 -4.83 8.94 11.15
C ILE A 139 -3.81 7.86 10.74
N PHE A 140 -3.77 6.72 11.44
CA PHE A 140 -2.90 5.61 11.12
C PHE A 140 -3.20 5.03 9.73
N MET A 141 -4.49 4.74 9.47
CA MET A 141 -4.91 4.20 8.18
C MET A 141 -4.59 5.15 7.04
N ARG A 142 -4.89 6.44 7.17
CA ARG A 142 -4.55 7.43 6.15
C ARG A 142 -3.05 7.49 5.87
N ARG A 143 -2.20 7.41 6.89
CA ARG A 143 -0.76 7.46 6.72
C ARG A 143 -0.18 6.20 6.09
N TYR A 144 -0.52 5.03 6.65
CA TYR A 144 0.15 3.76 6.28
C TYR A 144 -0.59 3.00 5.20
N TRP A 145 -1.89 3.17 5.15
CA TRP A 145 -2.72 2.52 4.15
C TRP A 145 -2.91 3.37 2.90
N PHE A 146 -3.27 4.63 3.04
CA PHE A 146 -3.50 5.55 1.92
C PHE A 146 -2.24 6.29 1.48
N SER A 147 -1.14 6.20 2.25
CA SER A 147 0.11 6.93 2.00
C SER A 147 -0.07 8.45 1.94
N ASP A 148 -1.08 8.98 2.63
CA ASP A 148 -1.33 10.41 2.70
C ASP A 148 -0.16 11.14 3.36
N SER A 149 0.11 12.36 2.91
CA SER A 149 1.07 13.24 3.59
C SER A 149 0.52 13.71 4.93
N TYR A 150 1.40 14.17 5.82
CA TYR A 150 0.96 14.77 7.10
C TYR A 150 0.06 15.97 6.87
N LYS A 151 0.30 16.74 5.80
CA LYS A 151 -0.51 17.87 5.37
C LYS A 151 -1.93 17.42 4.99
N ASP A 152 -2.06 16.41 4.13
CA ASP A 152 -3.37 15.91 3.68
C ASP A 152 -4.18 15.33 4.84
N ILE A 153 -3.51 14.61 5.77
CA ILE A 153 -4.15 14.09 6.98
C ILE A 153 -4.60 15.24 7.89
N ALA A 154 -3.76 16.25 8.07
CA ALA A 154 -4.06 17.41 8.89
C ALA A 154 -5.27 18.18 8.36
N GLU A 155 -5.32 18.44 7.05
CA GLU A 155 -6.44 19.07 6.38
C GLU A 155 -7.74 18.27 6.55
N PHE A 156 -7.67 16.94 6.31
CA PHE A 156 -8.84 16.06 6.47
C PHE A 156 -9.37 16.01 7.89
N MET A 157 -8.48 16.02 8.90
CA MET A 157 -8.85 15.89 10.32
C MET A 157 -9.14 17.26 10.98
N GLY A 158 -8.91 18.38 10.29
CA GLY A 158 -9.00 19.72 10.89
C GLY A 158 -7.95 19.95 11.99
N LEU A 159 -6.75 19.36 11.85
CA LEU A 159 -5.66 19.43 12.83
C LEU A 159 -4.41 20.07 12.20
N SER A 160 -3.41 20.41 13.03
CA SER A 160 -2.10 20.83 12.51
C SER A 160 -1.24 19.63 12.13
N GLU A 161 -0.34 19.80 11.14
CA GLU A 161 0.63 18.76 10.75
C GLU A 161 1.50 18.30 11.94
N LYS A 162 1.86 19.22 12.83
CA LYS A 162 2.58 18.91 14.06
C LYS A 162 1.79 17.96 14.96
N ASN A 163 0.47 18.18 15.08
CA ASN A 163 -0.40 17.30 15.87
C ASN A 163 -0.44 15.91 15.25
N ILE A 164 -0.60 15.80 13.94
CA ILE A 164 -0.57 14.53 13.20
C ILE A 164 0.75 13.80 13.41
N SER A 165 1.88 14.50 13.28
CA SER A 165 3.22 13.93 13.49
C SER A 165 3.38 13.35 14.91
N VAL A 166 3.00 14.10 15.94
CA VAL A 166 3.08 13.65 17.34
C VAL A 166 2.16 12.44 17.60
N ARG A 167 0.92 12.46 17.08
CA ARG A 167 -0.01 11.33 17.22
C ARG A 167 0.53 10.08 16.54
N LEU A 168 1.04 10.18 15.32
CA LEU A 168 1.63 9.04 14.61
C LEU A 168 2.87 8.48 15.33
N THR A 169 3.70 9.33 15.91
CA THR A 169 4.84 8.88 16.71
C THR A 169 4.37 8.05 17.91
N ARG A 170 3.39 8.55 18.66
CA ARG A 170 2.83 7.82 19.81
C ARG A 170 2.13 6.52 19.41
N ILE A 171 1.46 6.49 18.24
CA ILE A 171 0.84 5.26 17.73
C ILE A 171 1.92 4.22 17.40
N ARG A 172 3.02 4.61 16.75
CA ARG A 172 4.14 3.71 16.44
C ARG A 172 4.78 3.14 17.70
N GLU A 173 5.00 3.97 18.72
CA GLU A 173 5.54 3.53 20.00
C GLU A 173 4.64 2.49 20.67
N LYS A 174 3.32 2.78 20.70
CA LYS A 174 2.33 1.83 21.22
C LYS A 174 2.30 0.52 20.43
N MET A 175 2.35 0.60 19.09
CA MET A 175 2.38 -0.58 18.23
C MET A 175 3.62 -1.42 18.48
N LYS A 176 4.79 -0.79 18.61
CA LYS A 176 6.03 -1.49 18.93
C LYS A 176 5.95 -2.25 20.27
N GLN A 177 5.44 -1.62 21.33
CA GLN A 177 5.24 -2.28 22.61
C GLN A 177 4.23 -3.44 22.49
N TYR A 178 3.13 -3.22 21.81
CA TYR A 178 2.10 -4.23 21.58
C TYR A 178 2.61 -5.47 20.84
N LEU A 179 3.52 -5.30 19.87
CA LEU A 179 4.15 -6.39 19.12
C LEU A 179 5.18 -7.14 19.99
N ILE A 180 6.00 -6.41 20.78
CA ILE A 180 6.96 -7.00 21.70
C ILE A 180 6.25 -7.87 22.75
N GLU A 181 5.14 -7.41 23.34
CA GLU A 181 4.35 -8.17 24.31
C GLU A 181 3.77 -9.47 23.76
N ARG A 182 3.69 -9.62 22.44
CA ARG A 182 3.19 -10.81 21.73
C ARG A 182 4.29 -11.62 21.07
N GLU A 183 5.53 -11.36 21.44
CA GLU A 183 6.71 -12.07 20.91
C GLU A 183 6.86 -11.97 19.38
N VAL A 184 6.22 -10.96 18.77
CA VAL A 184 6.43 -10.64 17.36
C VAL A 184 7.72 -9.83 17.24
N PHE A 185 8.77 -10.47 16.76
CA PHE A 185 10.06 -9.81 16.53
C PHE A 185 9.95 -8.88 15.31
N VAL A 186 10.19 -7.59 15.53
CA VAL A 186 10.25 -6.54 14.52
C VAL A 186 11.68 -6.04 14.38
#